data_1b14b51faeec0b483317231f060be2ee
#
_entry.id   1b14b51faeec0b483317231f060be2ee
#
_cell.length_a   1.000
_cell.length_b   1.000
_cell.length_c   1.000
_cell.angle_alpha   90.00
_cell.angle_beta   90.00
_cell.angle_gamma   90.00
#
_symmetry.space_group_name_H-M   'P 1'
#
loop_
_entity.id
_entity.type
_entity.pdbx_description
1 polymer ?
#
loop_
_entity_poly.entity_id
_entity_poly.type
_entity_poly.pdbx_seq_one_letter_code
_entity_poly.pdbx_strand_id
1 'polypeptide(L)'
;MTAIPITRSSIAPERQQLIRQSVRSAAAIMTEADNSRLAQADDAHIFHAFLSDPDIHAPIYTLPRPLNVDAVRAFIADHLAQRERGEGLLFLNFDASGAISGYVDIVIWPQWAAGELGGAVGKARQGQRRGIEGARRGFDWMFDVLGLDLICETAALDNIRTAKLLDGLGFRRRGEILSEREDGTTRPSLVWEVTRSEWDAYHRR
;
A
#
# COMPACT_ATOMS: atom_id res chain seq x y z
N MET A 1 16.36 -15.00 -4.55
CA MET A 1 15.70 -13.82 -3.96
C MET A 1 14.82 -14.29 -2.82
N THR A 2 14.92 -13.66 -1.65
CA THR A 2 14.00 -13.92 -0.54
C THR A 2 12.68 -13.27 -0.90
N ALA A 3 11.65 -14.07 -1.13
CA ALA A 3 10.33 -13.54 -1.48
C ALA A 3 9.60 -13.05 -0.23
N ILE A 4 8.83 -11.98 -0.37
CA ILE A 4 7.97 -11.42 0.68
C ILE A 4 6.53 -11.92 0.53
N PRO A 5 5.79 -12.02 1.63
CA PRO A 5 6.20 -11.91 3.04
C PRO A 5 7.15 -13.04 3.46
N ILE A 6 8.02 -12.77 4.44
CA ILE A 6 9.04 -13.75 4.89
C ILE A 6 8.38 -14.88 5.70
N THR A 7 7.44 -14.52 6.61
CA THR A 7 6.78 -15.49 7.52
C THR A 7 5.46 -16.05 6.97
N ARG A 8 5.25 -15.96 5.64
CA ARG A 8 4.03 -16.42 4.98
C ARG A 8 3.76 -17.90 5.19
N SER A 9 2.47 -18.24 5.28
CA SER A 9 1.99 -19.62 5.25
C SER A 9 0.76 -19.71 4.33
N SER A 10 0.64 -20.84 3.63
CA SER A 10 -0.51 -21.05 2.74
C SER A 10 -1.80 -21.25 3.54
N ILE A 11 -2.89 -20.70 3.04
CA ILE A 11 -4.23 -20.85 3.61
C ILE A 11 -5.13 -21.67 2.68
N ALA A 12 -6.27 -22.14 3.21
CA ALA A 12 -7.24 -22.92 2.45
C ALA A 12 -7.79 -22.16 1.24
N PRO A 13 -8.05 -22.83 0.11
CA PRO A 13 -8.55 -22.22 -1.12
C PRO A 13 -9.85 -21.42 -0.94
N GLU A 14 -10.76 -21.90 -0.09
CA GLU A 14 -12.03 -21.24 0.21
C GLU A 14 -11.79 -19.87 0.84
N ARG A 15 -10.83 -19.76 1.77
CA ARG A 15 -10.45 -18.50 2.39
C ARG A 15 -9.76 -17.55 1.41
N GLN A 16 -8.94 -18.08 0.50
CA GLN A 16 -8.36 -17.28 -0.60
C GLN A 16 -9.46 -16.62 -1.44
N GLN A 17 -10.52 -17.37 -1.77
CA GLN A 17 -11.64 -16.85 -2.54
C GLN A 17 -12.41 -15.75 -1.79
N LEU A 18 -12.60 -15.88 -0.48
CA LEU A 18 -13.22 -14.84 0.33
C LEU A 18 -12.40 -13.54 0.30
N ILE A 19 -11.08 -13.63 0.44
CA ILE A 19 -10.19 -12.47 0.36
C ILE A 19 -10.28 -11.83 -1.05
N ARG A 20 -10.21 -12.63 -2.12
CA ARG A 20 -10.37 -12.12 -3.48
C ARG A 20 -11.72 -11.42 -3.69
N GLN A 21 -12.78 -11.95 -3.10
CA GLN A 21 -14.10 -11.32 -3.16
C GLN A 21 -14.14 -10.02 -2.38
N SER A 22 -13.55 -9.94 -1.19
CA SER A 22 -13.44 -8.70 -0.40
C SER A 22 -12.71 -7.62 -1.18
N VAL A 23 -11.58 -7.96 -1.84
CA VAL A 23 -10.83 -7.03 -2.69
C VAL A 23 -11.69 -6.50 -3.86
N ARG A 24 -12.39 -7.38 -4.58
CA ARG A 24 -13.27 -6.97 -5.70
C ARG A 24 -14.42 -6.09 -5.25
N SER A 25 -14.96 -6.33 -4.05
CA SER A 25 -16.10 -5.59 -3.49
C SER A 25 -15.69 -4.27 -2.83
N ALA A 26 -14.40 -4.05 -2.58
CA ALA A 26 -13.91 -2.82 -1.96
C ALA A 26 -14.21 -1.61 -2.87
N ALA A 27 -14.84 -0.58 -2.30
CA ALA A 27 -15.22 0.64 -3.01
C ALA A 27 -14.48 1.87 -2.49
N ALA A 28 -14.11 1.89 -1.22
CA ALA A 28 -13.40 2.98 -0.56
C ALA A 28 -12.57 2.43 0.59
N ILE A 29 -11.46 3.09 0.87
CA ILE A 29 -10.74 2.95 2.12
C ILE A 29 -11.20 4.07 3.05
N MET A 30 -11.76 3.73 4.21
CA MET A 30 -12.33 4.71 5.13
C MET A 30 -11.23 5.54 5.79
N THR A 31 -11.04 6.78 5.31
CA THR A 31 -10.26 7.81 5.99
C THR A 31 -11.18 8.97 6.31
N GLU A 32 -11.20 9.47 7.55
CA GLU A 32 -12.15 10.48 8.01
C GLU A 32 -12.05 11.85 7.33
N ALA A 33 -11.03 12.08 6.53
CA ALA A 33 -10.70 13.42 6.03
C ALA A 33 -10.74 13.56 4.51
N ASP A 34 -10.97 12.50 3.74
CA ASP A 34 -10.82 12.52 2.30
C ASP A 34 -11.93 11.77 1.57
N ASN A 35 -12.38 12.33 0.47
CA ASN A 35 -13.10 11.58 -0.55
C ASN A 35 -12.12 10.59 -1.19
N SER A 36 -12.03 9.38 -0.65
CA SER A 36 -11.25 8.30 -1.22
C SER A 36 -12.10 7.47 -2.16
N ARG A 37 -11.61 7.22 -3.35
CA ARG A 37 -12.23 6.28 -4.31
C ARG A 37 -11.17 5.48 -5.07
N LEU A 38 -11.60 4.39 -5.66
CA LEU A 38 -10.76 3.63 -6.58
C LEU A 38 -10.32 4.51 -7.76
N ALA A 39 -9.07 4.32 -8.18
CA ALA A 39 -8.57 4.94 -9.40
C ALA A 39 -9.36 4.45 -10.62
N GLN A 40 -9.54 5.35 -11.58
CA GLN A 40 -10.22 5.10 -12.85
C GLN A 40 -9.26 5.36 -14.01
N ALA A 41 -9.53 4.78 -15.15
CA ALA A 41 -8.67 4.92 -16.34
C ALA A 41 -8.41 6.39 -16.73
N ASP A 42 -9.40 7.26 -16.54
CA ASP A 42 -9.32 8.68 -16.89
C ASP A 42 -8.52 9.53 -15.88
N ASP A 43 -8.15 8.96 -14.73
CA ASP A 43 -7.38 9.68 -13.71
C ASP A 43 -5.89 9.88 -14.07
N ALA A 44 -5.41 9.29 -15.15
CA ALA A 44 -3.98 9.26 -15.47
C ALA A 44 -3.33 10.66 -15.49
N HIS A 45 -4.01 11.67 -16.03
CA HIS A 45 -3.48 13.03 -16.11
C HIS A 45 -3.39 13.70 -14.74
N ILE A 46 -4.46 13.64 -13.93
CA ILE A 46 -4.49 14.26 -12.61
C ILE A 46 -3.57 13.53 -11.64
N PHE A 47 -3.46 12.20 -11.77
CA PHE A 47 -2.55 11.41 -10.94
C PHE A 47 -1.10 11.64 -11.33
N HIS A 48 -0.78 11.72 -12.61
CA HIS A 48 0.55 12.13 -13.07
C HIS A 48 0.94 13.51 -12.53
N ALA A 49 0.04 14.49 -12.59
CA ALA A 49 0.29 15.84 -12.04
C ALA A 49 0.65 15.78 -10.54
N PHE A 50 -0.07 14.99 -9.75
CA PHE A 50 0.25 14.76 -8.33
C PHE A 50 1.62 14.10 -8.15
N LEU A 51 1.92 13.06 -8.91
CA LEU A 51 3.19 12.32 -8.84
C LEU A 51 4.39 13.10 -9.39
N SER A 52 4.17 14.19 -10.15
CA SER A 52 5.25 15.00 -10.74
C SER A 52 6.07 15.78 -9.70
N ASP A 53 5.58 15.88 -8.46
CA ASP A 53 6.37 16.42 -7.35
C ASP A 53 7.50 15.43 -6.98
N PRO A 54 8.79 15.83 -7.12
CA PRO A 54 9.93 14.96 -6.83
C PRO A 54 9.93 14.44 -5.38
N ASP A 55 9.45 15.22 -4.42
CA ASP A 55 9.38 14.81 -3.01
C ASP A 55 8.33 13.73 -2.76
N ILE A 56 7.40 13.56 -3.70
CA ILE A 56 6.39 12.50 -3.66
C ILE A 56 6.93 11.25 -4.35
N HIS A 57 7.33 11.36 -5.63
CA HIS A 57 7.65 10.16 -6.41
C HIS A 57 9.04 9.59 -6.18
N ALA A 58 10.06 10.43 -5.87
CA ALA A 58 11.44 9.95 -5.79
C ALA A 58 11.66 8.84 -4.76
N PRO A 59 11.09 8.90 -3.54
CA PRO A 59 11.28 7.85 -2.53
C PRO A 59 10.50 6.56 -2.83
N ILE A 60 9.47 6.60 -3.69
CA ILE A 60 8.59 5.45 -3.93
C ILE A 60 9.18 4.58 -5.03
N TYR A 61 9.53 3.35 -4.64
CA TYR A 61 10.25 2.43 -5.51
C TYR A 61 9.35 1.72 -6.52
N THR A 62 8.07 1.56 -6.22
CA THR A 62 7.09 0.84 -7.04
C THR A 62 6.48 1.67 -8.18
N LEU A 63 6.69 2.98 -8.18
CA LEU A 63 6.19 3.84 -9.25
C LEU A 63 6.96 3.63 -10.56
N PRO A 64 6.29 3.75 -11.72
CA PRO A 64 6.91 3.54 -13.02
C PRO A 64 8.03 4.54 -13.33
N ARG A 65 9.03 4.12 -14.11
CA ARG A 65 10.13 4.94 -14.60
C ARG A 65 10.32 4.68 -16.10
N PRO A 66 10.40 5.71 -16.98
CA PRO A 66 10.20 7.12 -16.65
C PRO A 66 8.77 7.45 -16.23
N LEU A 67 8.61 8.46 -15.37
CA LEU A 67 7.29 8.93 -14.95
C LEU A 67 6.71 9.85 -16.03
N ASN A 68 5.69 9.39 -16.73
CA ASN A 68 4.90 10.16 -17.69
C ASN A 68 3.45 9.70 -17.67
N VAL A 69 2.56 10.42 -18.38
CA VAL A 69 1.12 10.12 -18.37
C VAL A 69 0.81 8.70 -18.85
N ASP A 70 1.52 8.21 -19.87
CA ASP A 70 1.26 6.89 -20.43
C ASP A 70 1.71 5.79 -19.45
N ALA A 71 2.83 5.97 -18.77
CA ALA A 71 3.29 5.07 -17.73
C ALA A 71 2.32 5.05 -16.52
N VAL A 72 1.79 6.21 -16.13
CA VAL A 72 0.77 6.30 -15.07
C VAL A 72 -0.53 5.65 -15.52
N ARG A 73 -0.93 5.80 -16.79
CA ARG A 73 -2.11 5.10 -17.34
C ARG A 73 -1.93 3.59 -17.30
N ALA A 74 -0.76 3.09 -17.67
CA ALA A 74 -0.45 1.66 -17.60
C ALA A 74 -0.45 1.16 -16.14
N PHE A 75 0.10 1.93 -15.20
CA PHE A 75 0.06 1.64 -13.77
C PHE A 75 -1.38 1.53 -13.23
N ILE A 76 -2.25 2.47 -13.60
CA ILE A 76 -3.68 2.38 -13.23
C ILE A 76 -4.32 1.14 -13.85
N ALA A 77 -4.07 0.88 -15.14
CA ALA A 77 -4.65 -0.27 -15.83
C ALA A 77 -4.24 -1.61 -15.21
N ASP A 78 -2.98 -1.74 -14.78
CA ASP A 78 -2.50 -2.93 -14.07
C ASP A 78 -3.22 -3.12 -12.73
N HIS A 79 -3.41 -2.05 -11.94
CA HIS A 79 -4.14 -2.11 -10.68
C HIS A 79 -5.63 -2.46 -10.87
N LEU A 80 -6.27 -1.98 -11.95
CA LEU A 80 -7.62 -2.41 -12.29
C LEU A 80 -7.65 -3.91 -12.60
N ALA A 81 -6.68 -4.43 -13.35
CA ALA A 81 -6.56 -5.86 -13.62
C ALA A 81 -6.22 -6.67 -12.34
N GLN A 82 -5.37 -6.15 -11.44
CA GLN A 82 -5.11 -6.78 -10.14
C GLN A 82 -6.38 -6.85 -9.29
N ARG A 83 -7.19 -5.80 -9.28
CA ARG A 83 -8.49 -5.80 -8.58
C ARG A 83 -9.42 -6.89 -9.10
N GLU A 84 -9.53 -7.07 -10.42
CA GLU A 84 -10.33 -8.14 -11.02
C GLU A 84 -9.84 -9.54 -10.63
N ARG A 85 -8.53 -9.72 -10.44
CA ARG A 85 -7.96 -10.95 -9.90
C ARG A 85 -8.09 -11.06 -8.37
N GLY A 86 -8.46 -9.97 -7.67
CA GLY A 86 -8.52 -9.89 -6.21
C GLY A 86 -7.13 -9.85 -5.56
N GLU A 87 -6.17 -9.15 -6.18
CA GLU A 87 -4.76 -9.14 -5.83
C GLU A 87 -4.18 -7.74 -5.59
N GLY A 88 -4.96 -6.69 -5.79
CA GLY A 88 -4.51 -5.32 -5.57
C GLY A 88 -5.62 -4.29 -5.62
N LEU A 89 -5.35 -3.11 -5.07
CA LEU A 89 -6.26 -1.96 -5.04
C LEU A 89 -5.45 -0.66 -5.14
N LEU A 90 -5.93 0.27 -5.94
CA LEU A 90 -5.39 1.63 -6.01
C LEU A 90 -6.50 2.63 -5.68
N PHE A 91 -6.33 3.38 -4.59
CA PHE A 91 -7.24 4.44 -4.20
C PHE A 91 -6.58 5.79 -4.38
N LEU A 92 -7.33 6.75 -4.90
CA LEU A 92 -6.97 8.16 -4.95
C LEU A 92 -7.76 8.92 -3.89
N ASN A 93 -7.06 9.75 -3.13
CA ASN A 93 -7.65 10.60 -2.09
C ASN A 93 -7.73 12.03 -2.63
N PHE A 94 -8.89 12.65 -2.49
CA PHE A 94 -9.15 14.00 -2.99
C PHE A 94 -9.39 14.96 -1.82
N ASP A 95 -8.90 16.18 -1.94
CA ASP A 95 -9.23 17.26 -1.02
C ASP A 95 -10.57 17.93 -1.36
N ALA A 96 -10.95 18.93 -0.59
CA ALA A 96 -12.21 19.67 -0.79
C ALA A 96 -12.28 20.43 -2.12
N SER A 97 -11.15 20.70 -2.78
CA SER A 97 -11.10 21.34 -4.11
C SER A 97 -11.23 20.32 -5.25
N GLY A 98 -11.20 19.03 -4.94
CA GLY A 98 -11.16 17.95 -5.94
C GLY A 98 -9.76 17.63 -6.48
N ALA A 99 -8.71 18.21 -5.90
CA ALA A 99 -7.34 17.85 -6.24
C ALA A 99 -6.90 16.60 -5.49
N ILE A 100 -5.98 15.81 -6.10
CA ILE A 100 -5.42 14.64 -5.42
C ILE A 100 -4.56 15.10 -4.25
N SER A 101 -4.90 14.64 -3.05
CA SER A 101 -4.21 14.90 -1.79
C SER A 101 -3.31 13.75 -1.33
N GLY A 102 -3.44 12.58 -1.95
CA GLY A 102 -2.69 11.37 -1.68
C GLY A 102 -3.20 10.19 -2.48
N TYR A 103 -2.54 9.06 -2.35
CA TYR A 103 -3.01 7.79 -2.87
C TYR A 103 -2.62 6.64 -1.96
N VAL A 104 -3.32 5.53 -2.09
CA VAL A 104 -3.05 4.27 -1.39
C VAL A 104 -2.98 3.17 -2.43
N ASP A 105 -1.89 2.43 -2.40
CA ASP A 105 -1.58 1.27 -3.22
C ASP A 105 -1.52 0.04 -2.32
N ILE A 106 -2.35 -0.97 -2.60
CA ILE A 106 -2.41 -2.18 -1.78
C ILE A 106 -2.16 -3.38 -2.67
N VAL A 107 -1.10 -4.11 -2.37
CA VAL A 107 -0.81 -5.42 -2.96
C VAL A 107 -1.36 -6.49 -2.03
N ILE A 108 -2.04 -7.49 -2.60
CA ILE A 108 -2.61 -8.60 -1.85
C ILE A 108 -2.06 -9.92 -2.37
N TRP A 109 -1.70 -10.79 -1.44
CA TRP A 109 -1.33 -12.19 -1.69
C TRP A 109 -2.39 -13.11 -1.06
N PRO A 110 -3.51 -13.38 -1.77
CA PRO A 110 -4.62 -14.15 -1.21
C PRO A 110 -4.21 -15.54 -0.71
N GLN A 111 -3.25 -16.17 -1.39
CA GLN A 111 -2.73 -17.50 -1.02
C GLN A 111 -2.07 -17.56 0.36
N TRP A 112 -1.72 -16.40 0.93
CA TRP A 112 -1.09 -16.27 2.24
C TRP A 112 -1.90 -15.41 3.22
N ALA A 113 -3.10 -14.99 2.83
CA ALA A 113 -3.89 -13.98 3.55
C ALA A 113 -3.04 -12.76 3.97
N ALA A 114 -2.19 -12.30 3.06
CA ALA A 114 -1.22 -11.25 3.34
C ALA A 114 -1.36 -10.07 2.37
N GLY A 115 -0.86 -8.90 2.78
CA GLY A 115 -0.82 -7.72 1.92
C GLY A 115 0.24 -6.72 2.34
N GLU A 116 0.52 -5.77 1.44
CA GLU A 116 1.42 -4.62 1.64
C GLU A 116 0.67 -3.34 1.31
N LEU A 117 0.90 -2.28 2.08
CA LEU A 117 0.28 -0.98 1.88
C LEU A 117 1.34 0.04 1.49
N GLY A 118 1.27 0.53 0.27
CA GLY A 118 2.07 1.63 -0.24
C GLY A 118 1.26 2.92 -0.40
N GLY A 119 1.94 3.95 -0.86
CA GLY A 119 1.27 5.20 -1.20
C GLY A 119 2.02 6.44 -0.76
N ALA A 120 1.39 7.58 -0.96
CA ALA A 120 1.91 8.88 -0.54
C ALA A 120 0.81 9.84 -0.14
N VAL A 121 1.20 10.76 0.74
CA VAL A 121 0.38 11.91 1.16
C VAL A 121 1.03 13.18 0.65
N GLY A 122 0.24 14.06 0.04
CA GLY A 122 0.69 15.35 -0.47
C GLY A 122 1.31 16.24 0.61
N LYS A 123 2.23 17.12 0.22
CA LYS A 123 3.03 17.98 1.13
C LYS A 123 2.18 18.76 2.14
N ALA A 124 1.04 19.30 1.73
CA ALA A 124 0.16 20.06 2.60
C ALA A 124 -0.37 19.27 3.81
N ARG A 125 -0.30 17.95 3.76
CA ARG A 125 -0.78 17.03 4.80
C ARG A 125 0.33 16.31 5.57
N GLN A 126 1.58 16.51 5.19
CA GLN A 126 2.72 15.91 5.87
C GLN A 126 3.00 16.62 7.22
N GLY A 127 3.54 15.89 8.20
CA GLY A 127 4.03 16.47 9.46
C GLY A 127 3.03 16.63 10.61
N GLN A 128 1.73 16.34 10.43
CA GLN A 128 0.67 16.61 11.43
C GLN A 128 0.27 15.39 12.29
N ARG A 129 1.16 14.43 12.57
CA ARG A 129 0.83 13.13 13.21
C ARG A 129 -0.23 12.30 12.45
N ARG A 130 -0.89 12.88 11.44
CA ARG A 130 -1.92 12.24 10.61
C ARG A 130 -1.40 11.06 9.80
N GLY A 131 -0.10 11.01 9.51
CA GLY A 131 0.51 9.88 8.80
C GLY A 131 0.46 8.57 9.59
N ILE A 132 0.72 8.62 10.90
CA ILE A 132 0.67 7.44 11.77
C ILE A 132 -0.78 6.95 11.89
N GLU A 133 -1.71 7.87 12.15
CA GLU A 133 -3.13 7.59 12.28
C GLU A 133 -3.72 7.05 10.97
N GLY A 134 -3.37 7.65 9.83
CA GLY A 134 -3.80 7.19 8.51
C GLY A 134 -3.28 5.79 8.19
N ALA A 135 -1.99 5.53 8.46
CA ALA A 135 -1.41 4.20 8.28
C ALA A 135 -2.09 3.15 9.18
N ARG A 136 -2.30 3.48 10.48
CA ARG A 136 -3.00 2.60 11.41
C ARG A 136 -4.40 2.23 10.92
N ARG A 137 -5.19 3.21 10.47
CA ARG A 137 -6.52 2.95 9.90
C ARG A 137 -6.47 2.12 8.63
N GLY A 138 -5.47 2.35 7.77
CA GLY A 138 -5.25 1.52 6.59
C GLY A 138 -4.99 0.07 6.96
N PHE A 139 -4.14 -0.19 7.96
CA PHE A 139 -3.87 -1.54 8.43
C PHE A 139 -5.08 -2.17 9.14
N ASP A 140 -5.81 -1.41 9.99
CA ASP A 140 -7.08 -1.85 10.57
C ASP A 140 -8.05 -2.29 9.46
N TRP A 141 -8.19 -1.48 8.42
CA TRP A 141 -9.06 -1.77 7.28
C TRP A 141 -8.62 -3.03 6.52
N MET A 142 -7.32 -3.21 6.30
CA MET A 142 -6.80 -4.42 5.64
C MET A 142 -7.09 -5.69 6.45
N PHE A 143 -6.96 -5.63 7.76
CA PHE A 143 -7.30 -6.76 8.63
C PHE A 143 -8.80 -7.01 8.70
N ASP A 144 -9.61 -5.97 8.89
CA ASP A 144 -11.03 -6.10 9.21
C ASP A 144 -11.91 -6.27 7.96
N VAL A 145 -11.60 -5.55 6.87
CA VAL A 145 -12.42 -5.54 5.66
C VAL A 145 -11.92 -6.55 4.62
N LEU A 146 -10.61 -6.61 4.39
CA LEU A 146 -10.04 -7.58 3.44
C LEU A 146 -9.87 -8.96 4.06
N GLY A 147 -9.86 -9.07 5.40
CA GLY A 147 -9.75 -10.34 6.11
C GLY A 147 -8.34 -10.93 6.09
N LEU A 148 -7.30 -10.08 6.05
CA LEU A 148 -5.92 -10.52 6.05
C LEU A 148 -5.48 -11.02 7.44
N ASP A 149 -4.45 -11.87 7.46
CA ASP A 149 -3.81 -12.37 8.69
C ASP A 149 -2.42 -11.81 8.90
N LEU A 150 -1.80 -11.27 7.84
CA LEU A 150 -0.42 -10.78 7.82
C LEU A 150 -0.31 -9.52 6.99
N ILE A 151 0.33 -8.49 7.52
CA ILE A 151 0.76 -7.32 6.76
C ILE A 151 2.28 -7.31 6.72
N CYS A 152 2.82 -7.14 5.52
CA CYS A 152 4.23 -7.06 5.23
C CYS A 152 4.53 -5.70 4.61
N GLU A 153 5.48 -4.98 5.15
CA GLU A 153 5.90 -3.68 4.65
C GLU A 153 7.38 -3.69 4.29
N THR A 154 7.73 -2.95 3.25
CA THR A 154 9.11 -2.81 2.82
C THR A 154 9.54 -1.34 2.71
N ALA A 155 10.78 -1.06 3.07
CA ALA A 155 11.37 0.26 2.88
C ALA A 155 12.88 0.19 2.65
N ALA A 156 13.42 1.19 1.95
CA ALA A 156 14.86 1.35 1.80
C ALA A 156 15.55 1.43 3.17
N LEU A 157 16.79 0.95 3.27
CA LEU A 157 17.56 0.92 4.53
C LEU A 157 17.72 2.30 5.16
N ASP A 158 17.79 3.35 4.35
CA ASP A 158 17.94 4.75 4.75
C ASP A 158 16.61 5.49 4.98
N ASN A 159 15.46 4.82 4.75
CA ASN A 159 14.16 5.41 5.01
C ASN A 159 13.77 5.38 6.49
N ILE A 160 14.49 6.22 7.27
CA ILE A 160 14.32 6.33 8.74
C ILE A 160 12.88 6.71 9.11
N ARG A 161 12.20 7.48 8.26
CA ARG A 161 10.81 7.90 8.53
C ARG A 161 9.85 6.71 8.54
N THR A 162 9.89 5.86 7.51
CA THR A 162 9.08 4.65 7.45
C THR A 162 9.47 3.65 8.52
N ALA A 163 10.78 3.50 8.80
CA ALA A 163 11.26 2.63 9.87
C ALA A 163 10.66 3.03 11.23
N LYS A 164 10.72 4.33 11.60
CA LYS A 164 10.12 4.83 12.85
C LYS A 164 8.60 4.66 12.90
N LEU A 165 7.92 4.83 11.77
CA LEU A 165 6.48 4.62 11.66
C LEU A 165 6.12 3.16 11.97
N LEU A 166 6.73 2.21 11.28
CA LEU A 166 6.43 0.78 11.39
C LEU A 166 6.82 0.23 12.76
N ASP A 167 8.02 0.58 13.26
CA ASP A 167 8.45 0.20 14.62
C ASP A 167 7.47 0.75 15.68
N GLY A 168 7.01 2.01 15.52
CA GLY A 168 6.04 2.65 16.43
C GLY A 168 4.64 2.09 16.36
N LEU A 169 4.28 1.42 15.26
CA LEU A 169 3.01 0.71 15.08
C LEU A 169 3.07 -0.77 15.49
N GLY A 170 4.20 -1.23 16.04
CA GLY A 170 4.34 -2.59 16.56
C GLY A 170 4.71 -3.64 15.50
N PHE A 171 5.10 -3.23 14.30
CA PHE A 171 5.65 -4.15 13.31
C PHE A 171 6.98 -4.71 13.77
N ARG A 172 7.27 -5.94 13.38
CA ARG A 172 8.55 -6.62 13.66
C ARG A 172 9.43 -6.63 12.42
N ARG A 173 10.68 -6.22 12.58
CA ARG A 173 11.70 -6.38 11.53
C ARG A 173 12.00 -7.85 11.31
N ARG A 174 11.91 -8.31 10.05
CA ARG A 174 12.10 -9.73 9.68
C ARG A 174 13.41 -9.99 8.95
N GLY A 175 14.00 -8.99 8.35
CA GLY A 175 15.25 -9.12 7.61
C GLY A 175 15.38 -8.12 6.48
N GLU A 176 16.28 -8.40 5.56
CA GLU A 176 16.56 -7.58 4.39
C GLU A 176 16.32 -8.37 3.11
N ILE A 177 15.89 -7.66 2.07
CA ILE A 177 15.72 -8.18 0.72
C ILE A 177 16.36 -7.22 -0.29
N LEU A 178 16.56 -7.69 -1.50
CA LEU A 178 16.76 -6.83 -2.67
C LEU A 178 15.40 -6.61 -3.32
N SER A 179 14.85 -5.40 -3.18
CA SER A 179 13.68 -4.97 -3.95
C SER A 179 14.11 -4.69 -5.38
N GLU A 180 13.34 -5.14 -6.35
CA GLU A 180 13.63 -5.02 -7.78
C GLU A 180 12.52 -4.22 -8.47
N ARG A 181 12.89 -3.33 -9.37
CA ARG A 181 11.98 -2.62 -10.28
C ARG A 181 11.83 -3.38 -11.59
N GLU A 182 10.82 -3.01 -12.37
CA GLU A 182 10.60 -3.55 -13.72
C GLU A 182 11.80 -3.33 -14.66
N ASP A 183 12.58 -2.27 -14.47
CA ASP A 183 13.79 -1.98 -15.23
C ASP A 183 15.02 -2.81 -14.80
N GLY A 184 14.85 -3.73 -13.83
CA GLY A 184 15.91 -4.58 -13.29
C GLY A 184 16.81 -3.91 -12.27
N THR A 185 16.59 -2.63 -11.93
CA THR A 185 17.34 -1.98 -10.85
C THR A 185 16.93 -2.55 -9.50
N THR A 186 17.92 -2.73 -8.60
CA THR A 186 17.70 -3.31 -7.29
C THR A 186 18.05 -2.32 -6.18
N ARG A 187 17.39 -2.47 -5.04
CA ARG A 187 17.64 -1.67 -3.84
C ARG A 187 17.57 -2.56 -2.60
N PRO A 188 18.55 -2.49 -1.68
CA PRO A 188 18.42 -3.11 -0.38
C PRO A 188 17.25 -2.50 0.39
N SER A 189 16.39 -3.34 0.93
CA SER A 189 15.20 -2.94 1.68
C SER A 189 15.05 -3.78 2.93
N LEU A 190 14.65 -3.14 4.04
CA LEU A 190 14.18 -3.82 5.24
C LEU A 190 12.76 -4.33 5.03
N VAL A 191 12.45 -5.44 5.70
CA VAL A 191 11.12 -6.05 5.74
C VAL A 191 10.60 -6.00 7.16
N TRP A 192 9.37 -5.52 7.31
CA TRP A 192 8.60 -5.55 8.54
C TRP A 192 7.34 -6.38 8.34
N GLU A 193 6.94 -7.08 9.37
CA GLU A 193 5.70 -7.85 9.35
C GLU A 193 4.98 -7.73 10.68
N VAL A 194 3.65 -7.77 10.63
CA VAL A 194 2.78 -7.87 11.78
C VAL A 194 1.63 -8.81 11.45
N THR A 195 1.38 -9.78 12.33
CA THR A 195 0.19 -10.62 12.22
C THR A 195 -1.02 -9.93 12.83
N ARG A 196 -2.24 -10.35 12.42
CA ARG A 196 -3.49 -9.84 13.01
C ARG A 196 -3.49 -9.96 14.54
N SER A 197 -3.07 -11.09 15.08
CA SER A 197 -3.03 -11.30 16.53
C SER A 197 -2.04 -10.37 17.26
N GLU A 198 -0.88 -10.09 16.68
CA GLU A 198 0.08 -9.11 17.22
C GLU A 198 -0.47 -7.70 17.16
N TRP A 199 -1.13 -7.34 16.05
CA TRP A 199 -1.78 -6.05 15.85
C TRP A 199 -2.90 -5.80 16.88
N ASP A 200 -3.81 -6.76 17.04
CA ASP A 200 -4.89 -6.68 18.02
C ASP A 200 -4.36 -6.58 19.45
N ALA A 201 -3.33 -7.36 19.78
CA ALA A 201 -2.69 -7.29 21.10
C ALA A 201 -2.01 -5.94 21.39
N TYR A 202 -1.55 -5.23 20.36
CA TYR A 202 -0.88 -3.93 20.51
C TYR A 202 -1.87 -2.75 20.53
N HIS A 203 -2.91 -2.78 19.70
CA HIS A 203 -3.78 -1.63 19.43
C HIS A 203 -5.20 -1.71 20.04
N ARG A 204 -5.68 -2.91 20.41
CA ARG A 204 -7.07 -3.15 20.87
C ARG A 204 -7.14 -3.63 22.31
N ARG A 205 -6.21 -3.17 23.14
CA ARG A 205 -6.23 -3.42 24.60
C ARG A 205 -7.21 -2.51 25.30
#